data_bc8324b4f62b1c071adee8812da94c86
#
_entry.id   bc8324b4f62b1c071adee8812da94c86
#
_cell.length_a   1.000
_cell.length_b   1.000
_cell.length_c   1.000
_cell.angle_alpha   90.00
_cell.angle_beta   90.00
_cell.angle_gamma   90.00
#
_symmetry.space_group_name_H-M   'P 1'
#
loop_
_entity.id
_entity.type
_entity.pdbx_description
1 polymer ?
#
loop_
_entity_poly.entity_id
_entity_poly.type
_entity_poly.pdbx_seq_one_letter_code
_entity_poly.pdbx_strand_id
1 'polypeptide(L)'
;MTNETPATSQTSQTSQTAQTGGKTAARRTHPLLAQLAQWHPGLFGQTPQPLKRGIYDDLLALHAAELKAEELGQALAIHTRSTRYLSAVAQGLPRRDLQGQAVEAPAPEHIYQALLEVFRRRQQRSAEDLGPKLRRRIAQAWQASGLTRDDYAQAMHSKKNEQANAMLQAALEEAAAQMAKDEALLRAFEASAQSETDFAQMYGLHPREAARALARARQQRSRV
;
A
#
# COMPACT_ATOMS: atom_id res chain seq x y z
N MET A 1 61.54 42.06 42.73
CA MET A 1 60.50 42.74 43.53
C MET A 1 59.20 42.63 42.71
N THR A 2 58.22 42.01 43.36
CA THR A 2 56.76 42.01 43.13
C THR A 2 56.28 41.72 41.72
N ASN A 3 55.87 40.54 41.37
CA ASN A 3 54.66 39.82 41.77
C ASN A 3 53.37 40.58 41.36
N GLU A 4 52.68 40.09 40.35
CA GLU A 4 51.22 40.03 40.33
C GLU A 4 50.70 39.25 39.10
N THR A 5 50.04 38.18 39.41
CA THR A 5 49.20 37.41 38.49
C THR A 5 47.81 38.05 38.50
N PRO A 6 47.06 38.09 37.38
CA PRO A 6 45.62 38.01 37.46
C PRO A 6 44.99 36.87 36.64
N ALA A 7 44.15 36.26 37.31
CA ALA A 7 42.99 35.41 37.09
C ALA A 7 42.55 35.12 35.66
N THR A 8 42.41 33.84 35.41
CA THR A 8 41.74 33.15 34.36
C THR A 8 40.24 33.41 34.38
N SER A 9 39.71 34.01 33.31
CA SER A 9 38.25 34.05 33.05
C SER A 9 37.89 32.96 32.05
N GLN A 10 37.26 31.91 32.53
CA GLN A 10 36.67 30.87 31.67
C GLN A 10 35.38 31.41 31.01
N THR A 11 35.43 31.61 29.73
CA THR A 11 34.24 31.90 28.92
C THR A 11 33.66 30.56 28.44
N SER A 12 32.56 30.18 29.04
CA SER A 12 31.75 29.03 28.63
C SER A 12 31.08 29.33 27.28
N GLN A 13 31.56 28.72 26.20
CA GLN A 13 30.88 28.72 24.94
C GLN A 13 29.75 27.70 24.95
N THR A 14 28.55 28.18 25.11
CA THR A 14 27.32 27.41 24.93
C THR A 14 27.11 27.16 23.45
N SER A 15 27.38 25.93 23.02
CA SER A 15 27.07 25.47 21.67
C SER A 15 25.56 25.37 21.49
N GLN A 16 24.94 26.37 20.89
CA GLN A 16 23.58 26.29 20.39
C GLN A 16 23.58 25.40 19.15
N THR A 17 23.20 24.15 19.30
CA THR A 17 22.82 23.28 18.18
C THR A 17 21.53 23.82 17.56
N ALA A 18 21.68 24.43 16.40
CA ALA A 18 20.56 24.86 15.57
C ALA A 18 19.76 23.62 15.14
N GLN A 19 18.62 23.40 15.80
CA GLN A 19 17.61 22.47 15.31
C GLN A 19 16.99 23.04 14.03
N THR A 20 17.43 22.54 12.88
CA THR A 20 16.73 22.73 11.61
C THR A 20 15.39 21.98 11.67
N GLY A 21 14.40 22.64 12.21
CA GLY A 21 13.01 22.19 12.22
C GLY A 21 12.44 22.21 10.81
N GLY A 22 12.60 21.11 10.06
CA GLY A 22 11.80 20.86 8.87
C GLY A 22 10.32 20.90 9.29
N LYS A 23 9.55 21.80 8.67
CA LYS A 23 8.09 21.85 8.81
C LYS A 23 7.46 20.53 8.37
N THR A 24 7.49 19.53 9.22
CA THR A 24 6.61 18.36 9.10
C THR A 24 5.20 18.89 9.37
N ALA A 25 4.38 18.96 8.32
CA ALA A 25 2.96 19.25 8.47
C ALA A 25 2.41 18.40 9.63
N ALA A 26 1.94 19.06 10.68
CA ALA A 26 1.46 18.40 11.89
C ALA A 26 0.45 17.33 11.48
N ARG A 27 0.76 16.07 11.76
CA ARG A 27 -0.17 14.96 11.48
C ARG A 27 -1.42 15.25 12.28
N ARG A 28 -2.57 15.32 11.60
CA ARG A 28 -3.86 15.38 12.27
C ARG A 28 -4.01 14.08 13.05
N THR A 29 -3.73 14.13 14.35
CA THR A 29 -3.90 13.01 15.27
C THR A 29 -5.05 13.37 16.21
N HIS A 30 -5.91 12.41 16.48
CA HIS A 30 -6.95 12.54 17.48
C HIS A 30 -6.47 11.84 18.76
N PRO A 31 -6.63 12.43 19.97
CA PRO A 31 -6.14 11.80 21.22
C PRO A 31 -6.67 10.37 21.40
N LEU A 32 -7.93 10.14 21.04
CA LEU A 32 -8.57 8.83 21.11
C LEU A 32 -7.84 7.77 20.30
N LEU A 33 -7.12 8.11 19.21
CA LEU A 33 -6.35 7.12 18.44
C LEU A 33 -5.21 6.49 19.23
N ALA A 34 -4.61 7.23 20.16
CA ALA A 34 -3.59 6.68 21.06
C ALA A 34 -4.22 5.66 22.03
N GLN A 35 -5.40 5.93 22.54
CA GLN A 35 -6.15 5.03 23.40
C GLN A 35 -6.61 3.78 22.64
N LEU A 36 -7.17 3.93 21.43
CA LEU A 36 -7.53 2.81 20.56
C LEU A 36 -6.32 1.93 20.21
N ALA A 37 -5.14 2.53 20.02
CA ALA A 37 -3.90 1.78 19.78
C ALA A 37 -3.40 1.01 21.01
N GLN A 38 -3.73 1.45 22.22
CA GLN A 38 -3.46 0.71 23.46
C GLN A 38 -4.42 -0.47 23.60
N TRP A 39 -5.70 -0.27 23.36
CA TRP A 39 -6.72 -1.32 23.49
C TRP A 39 -6.64 -2.36 22.35
N HIS A 40 -6.40 -1.90 21.14
CA HIS A 40 -6.38 -2.73 19.93
C HIS A 40 -5.11 -2.48 19.09
N PRO A 41 -3.91 -2.83 19.59
CA PRO A 41 -2.63 -2.50 18.94
C PRO A 41 -2.48 -3.12 17.54
N GLY A 42 -3.11 -4.28 17.30
CA GLY A 42 -3.12 -4.94 15.99
C GLY A 42 -3.90 -4.16 14.92
N LEU A 43 -4.88 -3.34 15.31
CA LEU A 43 -5.71 -2.56 14.38
C LEU A 43 -5.24 -1.12 14.22
N PHE A 44 -4.91 -0.46 15.32
CA PHE A 44 -4.64 0.98 15.39
C PHE A 44 -3.17 1.33 15.64
N GLY A 45 -2.31 0.33 15.78
CA GLY A 45 -0.88 0.51 16.08
C GLY A 45 -0.04 1.05 14.91
N GLN A 46 1.25 0.75 14.92
CA GLN A 46 2.21 1.25 13.93
C GLN A 46 1.92 0.75 12.50
N THR A 47 1.41 -0.47 12.37
CA THR A 47 0.97 -1.10 11.10
C THR A 47 -0.52 -1.36 11.14
N PRO A 48 -1.34 -0.32 10.87
CA PRO A 48 -2.80 -0.47 10.96
C PRO A 48 -3.31 -1.49 9.96
N GLN A 49 -4.35 -2.23 10.36
CA GLN A 49 -5.02 -3.20 9.51
C GLN A 49 -6.35 -2.63 9.00
N PRO A 50 -6.86 -3.10 7.84
CA PRO A 50 -8.18 -2.74 7.38
C PRO A 50 -9.24 -3.16 8.40
N LEU A 51 -10.12 -2.22 8.75
CA LEU A 51 -11.14 -2.42 9.78
C LEU A 51 -12.38 -3.12 9.20
N LYS A 52 -13.00 -4.01 9.98
CA LYS A 52 -14.30 -4.63 9.70
C LYS A 52 -15.36 -3.55 9.45
N ARG A 53 -16.34 -3.83 8.58
CA ARG A 53 -17.53 -2.99 8.46
C ARG A 53 -18.34 -3.07 9.76
N GLY A 54 -18.80 -1.92 10.25
CA GLY A 54 -19.49 -1.84 11.55
C GLY A 54 -18.56 -1.83 12.76
N ILE A 55 -17.23 -1.70 12.58
CA ILE A 55 -16.27 -1.60 13.69
C ILE A 55 -16.58 -0.44 14.64
N TYR A 56 -17.25 0.62 14.14
CA TYR A 56 -17.71 1.74 14.94
C TYR A 56 -18.69 1.29 16.04
N ASP A 57 -19.68 0.49 15.65
CA ASP A 57 -20.70 -0.02 16.58
C ASP A 57 -20.09 -1.04 17.54
N ASP A 58 -19.18 -1.91 17.03
CA ASP A 58 -18.45 -2.88 17.85
C ASP A 58 -17.63 -2.16 18.96
N LEU A 59 -16.95 -1.04 18.61
CA LEU A 59 -16.17 -0.25 19.58
C LEU A 59 -17.06 0.45 20.60
N LEU A 60 -18.19 1.02 20.18
CA LEU A 60 -19.13 1.66 21.11
C LEU A 60 -19.75 0.64 22.06
N ALA A 61 -20.07 -0.56 21.59
CA ALA A 61 -20.63 -1.63 22.43
C ALA A 61 -19.60 -2.13 23.46
N LEU A 62 -18.33 -2.27 23.04
CA LEU A 62 -17.28 -2.80 23.91
C LEU A 62 -16.80 -1.77 24.96
N HIS A 63 -16.77 -0.50 24.60
CA HIS A 63 -16.21 0.59 25.42
C HIS A 63 -17.25 1.69 25.70
N ALA A 64 -18.50 1.30 25.98
CA ALA A 64 -19.63 2.22 26.13
C ALA A 64 -19.44 3.28 27.24
N ALA A 65 -18.66 2.95 28.28
CA ALA A 65 -18.40 3.87 29.38
C ALA A 65 -17.30 4.91 29.05
N GLU A 66 -16.37 4.59 28.14
CA GLU A 66 -15.20 5.39 27.85
C GLU A 66 -15.27 6.19 26.54
N LEU A 67 -16.14 5.72 25.61
CA LEU A 67 -16.23 6.30 24.26
C LEU A 67 -17.46 7.16 24.08
N LYS A 68 -17.25 8.37 23.54
CA LYS A 68 -18.32 9.20 23.00
C LYS A 68 -18.44 8.96 21.50
N ALA A 69 -19.67 8.77 21.03
CA ALA A 69 -19.99 8.44 19.64
C ALA A 69 -19.37 9.44 18.64
N GLU A 70 -19.46 10.74 18.92
CA GLU A 70 -18.93 11.80 18.05
C GLU A 70 -17.39 11.75 17.97
N GLU A 71 -16.72 11.65 19.11
CA GLU A 71 -15.25 11.59 19.19
C GLU A 71 -14.70 10.35 18.48
N LEU A 72 -15.38 9.21 18.62
CA LEU A 72 -15.02 7.97 17.92
C LEU A 72 -15.18 8.13 16.41
N GLY A 73 -16.29 8.73 15.94
CA GLY A 73 -16.51 9.01 14.53
C GLY A 73 -15.39 9.87 13.92
N GLN A 74 -15.00 10.94 14.63
CA GLN A 74 -13.89 11.82 14.20
C GLN A 74 -12.54 11.07 14.19
N ALA A 75 -12.24 10.29 15.22
CA ALA A 75 -11.00 9.53 15.32
C ALA A 75 -10.89 8.49 14.19
N LEU A 76 -11.95 7.71 13.94
CA LEU A 76 -12.00 6.73 12.86
C LEU A 76 -11.88 7.39 11.48
N ALA A 77 -12.52 8.54 11.26
CA ALA A 77 -12.40 9.29 10.01
C ALA A 77 -10.95 9.75 9.76
N ILE A 78 -10.23 10.19 10.78
CA ILE A 78 -8.81 10.53 10.67
C ILE A 78 -7.97 9.28 10.39
N HIS A 79 -8.23 8.19 11.11
CA HIS A 79 -7.50 6.93 10.98
C HIS A 79 -7.63 6.33 9.59
N THR A 80 -8.85 6.17 9.09
CA THR A 80 -9.15 5.55 7.79
C THR A 80 -8.68 6.37 6.60
N ARG A 81 -8.52 7.69 6.76
CA ARG A 81 -7.92 8.58 5.76
C ARG A 81 -6.40 8.67 5.85
N SER A 82 -5.77 8.07 6.84
CA SER A 82 -4.31 8.09 6.98
C SER A 82 -3.63 7.32 5.86
N THR A 83 -2.44 7.77 5.43
CA THR A 83 -1.68 7.08 4.38
C THR A 83 -1.26 5.67 4.81
N ARG A 84 -1.03 5.45 6.11
CA ARG A 84 -0.71 4.13 6.64
C ARG A 84 -1.88 3.15 6.47
N TYR A 85 -3.08 3.55 6.88
CA TYR A 85 -4.29 2.76 6.71
C TYR A 85 -4.60 2.47 5.23
N LEU A 86 -4.59 3.51 4.39
CA LEU A 86 -4.81 3.36 2.95
C LEU A 86 -3.76 2.45 2.30
N SER A 87 -2.51 2.46 2.79
CA SER A 87 -1.49 1.54 2.29
C SER A 87 -1.79 0.08 2.64
N ALA A 88 -2.41 -0.20 3.78
CA ALA A 88 -2.86 -1.54 4.16
C ALA A 88 -4.03 -2.01 3.28
N VAL A 89 -5.03 -1.13 3.05
CA VAL A 89 -6.15 -1.41 2.13
C VAL A 89 -5.63 -1.64 0.70
N ALA A 90 -4.71 -0.81 0.22
CA ALA A 90 -4.09 -0.92 -1.11
C ALA A 90 -3.29 -2.21 -1.32
N GLN A 91 -2.90 -2.90 -0.26
CA GLN A 91 -2.27 -4.23 -0.32
C GLN A 91 -3.29 -5.36 -0.43
N GLY A 92 -4.59 -5.07 -0.33
CA GLY A 92 -5.63 -6.09 -0.32
C GLY A 92 -5.67 -6.92 0.97
N LEU A 93 -5.11 -6.40 2.07
CA LEU A 93 -5.15 -7.10 3.36
C LEU A 93 -6.61 -7.26 3.81
N PRO A 94 -6.98 -8.42 4.39
CA PRO A 94 -8.33 -8.67 4.86
C PRO A 94 -8.73 -7.68 5.96
N ARG A 95 -10.00 -7.34 6.01
CA ARG A 95 -10.59 -6.57 7.10
C ARG A 95 -10.61 -7.41 8.36
N ARG A 96 -10.33 -6.78 9.50
CA ARG A 96 -10.24 -7.45 10.79
C ARG A 96 -11.24 -6.88 11.79
N ASP A 97 -11.74 -7.75 12.64
CA ASP A 97 -12.55 -7.40 13.82
C ASP A 97 -11.68 -6.93 15.00
N LEU A 98 -12.30 -6.61 16.14
CA LEU A 98 -11.60 -6.14 17.35
C LEU A 98 -10.66 -7.19 17.96
N GLN A 99 -10.87 -8.47 17.67
CA GLN A 99 -10.02 -9.58 18.08
C GLN A 99 -8.86 -9.83 17.10
N GLY A 100 -8.80 -9.04 16.01
CA GLY A 100 -7.76 -9.18 14.98
C GLY A 100 -8.03 -10.35 14.01
N GLN A 101 -9.22 -10.97 14.05
CA GLN A 101 -9.58 -12.04 13.13
C GLN A 101 -9.92 -11.46 11.75
N ALA A 102 -9.48 -12.15 10.70
CA ALA A 102 -9.85 -11.79 9.33
C ALA A 102 -11.31 -12.17 9.07
N VAL A 103 -12.15 -11.19 8.70
CA VAL A 103 -13.59 -11.39 8.51
C VAL A 103 -14.04 -11.26 7.06
N GLU A 104 -13.44 -10.38 6.29
CA GLU A 104 -13.80 -10.16 4.88
C GLU A 104 -12.63 -9.58 4.09
N ALA A 105 -12.60 -9.81 2.77
CA ALA A 105 -11.69 -9.13 1.87
C ALA A 105 -12.21 -7.71 1.57
N PRO A 106 -11.34 -6.70 1.40
CA PRO A 106 -11.75 -5.41 0.86
C PRO A 106 -12.29 -5.57 -0.56
N ALA A 107 -13.36 -4.86 -0.89
CA ALA A 107 -13.86 -4.83 -2.27
C ALA A 107 -12.79 -4.28 -3.23
N PRO A 108 -12.71 -4.78 -4.48
CA PRO A 108 -11.72 -4.34 -5.47
C PRO A 108 -11.71 -2.82 -5.67
N GLU A 109 -12.87 -2.17 -5.63
CA GLU A 109 -13.02 -0.71 -5.74
C GLU A 109 -12.32 0.03 -4.59
N HIS A 110 -12.42 -0.50 -3.37
CA HIS A 110 -11.75 0.10 -2.21
C HIS A 110 -10.23 -0.03 -2.32
N ILE A 111 -9.74 -1.17 -2.83
CA ILE A 111 -8.31 -1.39 -3.08
C ILE A 111 -7.82 -0.40 -4.14
N TYR A 112 -8.54 -0.26 -5.26
CA TYR A 112 -8.21 0.65 -6.34
C TYR A 112 -8.18 2.12 -5.89
N GLN A 113 -9.22 2.58 -5.17
CA GLN A 113 -9.26 3.93 -4.62
C GLN A 113 -8.10 4.20 -3.65
N ALA A 114 -7.77 3.24 -2.81
CA ALA A 114 -6.63 3.34 -1.90
C ALA A 114 -5.29 3.41 -2.66
N LEU A 115 -5.11 2.62 -3.73
CA LEU A 115 -3.94 2.69 -4.61
C LEU A 115 -3.77 4.08 -5.21
N LEU A 116 -4.83 4.66 -5.80
CA LEU A 116 -4.80 5.99 -6.39
C LEU A 116 -4.43 7.07 -5.38
N GLU A 117 -5.06 7.03 -4.19
CA GLU A 117 -4.82 8.05 -3.16
C GLU A 117 -3.41 7.95 -2.55
N VAL A 118 -2.92 6.74 -2.29
CA VAL A 118 -1.53 6.52 -1.83
C VAL A 118 -0.53 6.97 -2.90
N PHE A 119 -0.79 6.64 -4.17
CA PHE A 119 0.04 7.10 -5.29
C PHE A 119 0.07 8.62 -5.37
N ARG A 120 -1.10 9.30 -5.40
CA ARG A 120 -1.21 10.75 -5.45
C ARG A 120 -0.37 11.44 -4.36
N ARG A 121 -0.48 10.96 -3.11
CA ARG A 121 0.29 11.51 -1.98
C ARG A 121 1.78 11.27 -2.08
N ARG A 122 2.19 10.11 -2.62
CA ARG A 122 3.61 9.78 -2.81
C ARG A 122 4.21 10.57 -3.97
N GLN A 123 3.49 10.68 -5.09
CA GLN A 123 3.92 11.45 -6.25
C GLN A 123 4.16 12.92 -5.90
N GLN A 124 3.32 13.53 -5.07
CA GLN A 124 3.50 14.92 -4.61
C GLN A 124 4.79 15.14 -3.80
N ARG A 125 5.42 14.08 -3.32
CA ARG A 125 6.64 14.13 -2.49
C ARG A 125 7.86 13.52 -3.16
N SER A 126 7.72 13.03 -4.38
CA SER A 126 8.76 12.35 -5.14
C SER A 126 9.00 13.11 -6.45
N ALA A 127 10.27 13.29 -6.80
CA ALA A 127 10.66 13.76 -8.12
C ALA A 127 10.64 12.63 -9.17
N GLU A 128 10.64 11.37 -8.72
CA GLU A 128 10.54 10.19 -9.59
C GLU A 128 9.10 10.02 -10.09
N ASP A 129 8.92 9.67 -11.37
CA ASP A 129 7.62 9.23 -11.89
C ASP A 129 7.25 7.86 -11.31
N LEU A 130 6.22 7.84 -10.47
CA LEU A 130 5.70 6.61 -9.87
C LEU A 130 4.62 5.94 -10.72
N GLY A 131 4.26 6.48 -11.88
CA GLY A 131 3.24 5.95 -12.79
C GLY A 131 3.44 4.47 -13.13
N PRO A 132 4.64 4.02 -13.55
CA PRO A 132 4.92 2.61 -13.82
C PRO A 132 4.70 1.70 -12.60
N LYS A 133 5.03 2.20 -11.39
CA LYS A 133 4.80 1.46 -10.15
C LYS A 133 3.30 1.33 -9.86
N LEU A 134 2.52 2.38 -10.12
CA LEU A 134 1.06 2.36 -9.97
C LEU A 134 0.42 1.37 -10.96
N ARG A 135 0.77 1.42 -12.25
CA ARG A 135 0.23 0.49 -13.26
C ARG A 135 0.44 -0.97 -12.86
N ARG A 136 1.66 -1.30 -12.40
CA ARG A 136 1.96 -2.64 -11.90
C ARG A 136 1.09 -3.03 -10.70
N ARG A 137 0.83 -2.12 -9.78
CA ARG A 137 -0.03 -2.37 -8.61
C ARG A 137 -1.50 -2.53 -9.00
N ILE A 138 -2.00 -1.75 -9.96
CA ILE A 138 -3.35 -1.91 -10.52
C ILE A 138 -3.49 -3.29 -11.18
N ALA A 139 -2.52 -3.69 -12.02
CA ALA A 139 -2.50 -5.00 -12.65
C ALA A 139 -2.55 -6.15 -11.62
N GLN A 140 -1.78 -6.05 -10.54
CA GLN A 140 -1.81 -7.02 -9.44
C GLN A 140 -3.16 -7.07 -8.73
N ALA A 141 -3.78 -5.90 -8.49
CA ALA A 141 -5.10 -5.82 -7.85
C ALA A 141 -6.19 -6.41 -8.75
N TRP A 142 -6.14 -6.15 -10.07
CA TRP A 142 -7.01 -6.80 -11.04
C TRP A 142 -6.86 -8.33 -11.01
N GLN A 143 -5.64 -8.83 -11.16
CA GLN A 143 -5.37 -10.28 -11.13
C GLN A 143 -5.83 -10.96 -9.83
N ALA A 144 -5.76 -10.24 -8.70
CA ALA A 144 -6.21 -10.75 -7.42
C ALA A 144 -7.73 -10.69 -7.22
N SER A 145 -8.45 -9.85 -7.98
CA SER A 145 -9.89 -9.64 -7.84
C SER A 145 -10.75 -10.79 -8.37
N GLY A 146 -10.21 -11.60 -9.30
CA GLY A 146 -10.96 -12.64 -10.00
C GLY A 146 -11.97 -12.10 -11.04
N LEU A 147 -12.02 -10.78 -11.26
CA LEU A 147 -12.87 -10.16 -12.28
C LEU A 147 -12.25 -10.28 -13.68
N THR A 148 -13.11 -10.33 -14.69
CA THR A 148 -12.64 -10.17 -16.07
C THR A 148 -12.03 -8.78 -16.27
N ARG A 149 -11.26 -8.59 -17.34
CA ARG A 149 -10.70 -7.29 -17.68
C ARG A 149 -11.75 -6.20 -17.80
N ASP A 150 -12.84 -6.53 -18.51
CA ASP A 150 -13.90 -5.57 -18.82
C ASP A 150 -14.74 -5.24 -17.58
N ASP A 151 -15.08 -6.24 -16.77
CA ASP A 151 -15.79 -6.02 -15.49
C ASP A 151 -14.94 -5.16 -14.53
N TYR A 152 -13.64 -5.44 -14.43
CA TYR A 152 -12.76 -4.64 -13.60
C TYR A 152 -12.63 -3.20 -14.13
N ALA A 153 -12.45 -3.03 -15.44
CA ALA A 153 -12.39 -1.71 -16.07
C ALA A 153 -13.68 -0.92 -15.82
N GLN A 154 -14.84 -1.55 -15.97
CA GLN A 154 -16.15 -0.93 -15.75
C GLN A 154 -16.34 -0.56 -14.27
N ALA A 155 -16.04 -1.45 -13.34
CA ALA A 155 -16.19 -1.22 -11.89
C ALA A 155 -15.27 -0.10 -11.37
N MET A 156 -14.05 0.04 -11.94
CA MET A 156 -13.08 1.06 -11.52
C MET A 156 -13.23 2.39 -12.27
N HIS A 157 -14.07 2.46 -13.31
CA HIS A 157 -14.23 3.66 -14.12
C HIS A 157 -14.76 4.85 -13.30
N SER A 158 -14.13 6.00 -13.46
CA SER A 158 -14.53 7.24 -12.81
C SER A 158 -15.02 8.28 -13.82
N LYS A 159 -16.26 8.76 -13.66
CA LYS A 159 -16.80 9.83 -14.49
C LYS A 159 -16.08 11.18 -14.34
N LYS A 160 -15.27 11.34 -13.30
CA LYS A 160 -14.65 12.62 -12.91
C LYS A 160 -13.13 12.64 -13.02
N ASN A 161 -12.49 11.51 -13.27
CA ASN A 161 -11.03 11.41 -13.23
C ASN A 161 -10.49 10.66 -14.46
N GLU A 162 -10.37 11.40 -15.57
CA GLU A 162 -9.87 10.88 -16.85
C GLU A 162 -8.42 10.36 -16.72
N GLN A 163 -7.58 11.03 -15.93
CA GLN A 163 -6.21 10.59 -15.72
C GLN A 163 -6.15 9.21 -15.03
N ALA A 164 -7.02 8.98 -14.04
CA ALA A 164 -7.11 7.66 -13.41
C ALA A 164 -7.63 6.60 -14.38
N ASN A 165 -8.59 6.95 -15.26
CA ASN A 165 -9.09 6.03 -16.28
C ASN A 165 -8.01 5.69 -17.31
N ALA A 166 -7.25 6.66 -17.80
CA ALA A 166 -6.11 6.41 -18.69
C ALA A 166 -5.05 5.51 -18.04
N MET A 167 -4.74 5.75 -16.76
CA MET A 167 -3.81 4.92 -16.00
C MET A 167 -4.32 3.49 -15.83
N LEU A 168 -5.63 3.32 -15.57
CA LEU A 168 -6.30 2.03 -15.47
C LEU A 168 -6.19 1.25 -16.79
N GLN A 169 -6.56 1.88 -17.91
CA GLN A 169 -6.50 1.24 -19.22
C GLN A 169 -5.08 0.82 -19.58
N ALA A 170 -4.10 1.70 -19.42
CA ALA A 170 -2.70 1.36 -19.65
C ALA A 170 -2.23 0.17 -18.78
N ALA A 171 -2.62 0.14 -17.49
CA ALA A 171 -2.28 -0.96 -16.60
C ALA A 171 -2.88 -2.30 -17.05
N LEU A 172 -4.14 -2.29 -17.48
CA LEU A 172 -4.83 -3.50 -17.94
C LEU A 172 -4.29 -3.98 -19.29
N GLU A 173 -3.94 -3.08 -20.19
CA GLU A 173 -3.32 -3.40 -21.48
C GLU A 173 -1.93 -4.00 -21.31
N GLU A 174 -1.07 -3.36 -20.51
CA GLU A 174 0.27 -3.86 -20.20
C GLU A 174 0.20 -5.26 -19.56
N ALA A 175 -0.74 -5.46 -18.62
CA ALA A 175 -0.92 -6.75 -17.97
C ALA A 175 -1.44 -7.83 -18.93
N ALA A 176 -2.44 -7.52 -19.75
CA ALA A 176 -2.98 -8.46 -20.74
C ALA A 176 -1.92 -8.86 -21.78
N ALA A 177 -1.13 -7.91 -22.26
CA ALA A 177 -0.01 -8.19 -23.16
C ALA A 177 1.06 -9.10 -22.52
N GLN A 178 1.35 -8.87 -21.23
CA GLN A 178 2.29 -9.72 -20.51
C GLN A 178 1.73 -11.14 -20.32
N MET A 179 0.46 -11.26 -19.96
CA MET A 179 -0.22 -12.56 -19.83
C MET A 179 -0.20 -13.36 -21.15
N ALA A 180 -0.48 -12.69 -22.26
CA ALA A 180 -0.43 -13.32 -23.59
C ALA A 180 1.00 -13.80 -23.96
N LYS A 181 2.03 -13.01 -23.62
CA LYS A 181 3.43 -13.41 -23.80
C LYS A 181 3.81 -14.61 -22.94
N ASP A 182 3.44 -14.60 -21.66
CA ASP A 182 3.73 -15.70 -20.74
C ASP A 182 3.02 -16.99 -21.20
N GLU A 183 1.77 -16.90 -21.67
CA GLU A 183 1.01 -18.02 -22.19
C GLU A 183 1.60 -18.58 -23.49
N ALA A 184 2.01 -17.70 -24.42
CA ALA A 184 2.69 -18.14 -25.64
C ALA A 184 4.01 -18.88 -25.34
N LEU A 185 4.77 -18.36 -24.36
CA LEU A 185 6.00 -18.99 -23.92
C LEU A 185 5.74 -20.37 -23.29
N LEU A 186 4.68 -20.49 -22.49
CA LEU A 186 4.30 -21.77 -21.88
C LEU A 186 3.92 -22.80 -22.94
N ARG A 187 3.13 -22.43 -23.95
CA ARG A 187 2.78 -23.32 -25.06
C ARG A 187 4.02 -23.77 -25.85
N ALA A 188 4.94 -22.85 -26.12
CA ALA A 188 6.19 -23.18 -26.79
C ALA A 188 7.06 -24.14 -25.95
N PHE A 189 7.12 -23.93 -24.65
CA PHE A 189 7.82 -24.80 -23.71
C PHE A 189 7.21 -26.20 -23.69
N GLU A 190 5.89 -26.33 -23.56
CA GLU A 190 5.18 -27.61 -23.56
C GLU A 190 5.37 -28.40 -24.88
N ALA A 191 5.44 -27.68 -26.00
CA ALA A 191 5.68 -28.28 -27.30
C ALA A 191 7.15 -28.72 -27.52
N SER A 192 8.10 -28.12 -26.80
CA SER A 192 9.53 -28.40 -26.99
C SER A 192 10.00 -29.70 -26.35
N ALA A 193 9.29 -30.25 -25.38
CA ALA A 193 9.67 -31.41 -24.57
C ALA A 193 11.07 -31.30 -23.92
N GLN A 194 11.57 -30.08 -23.71
CA GLN A 194 12.90 -29.80 -23.17
C GLN A 194 12.85 -29.46 -21.67
N SER A 195 14.03 -29.43 -21.03
CA SER A 195 14.13 -28.86 -19.69
C SER A 195 13.92 -27.32 -19.72
N GLU A 196 13.50 -26.72 -18.61
CA GLU A 196 13.34 -25.25 -18.52
C GLU A 196 14.65 -24.49 -18.80
N THR A 197 15.80 -25.09 -18.46
CA THR A 197 17.13 -24.51 -18.69
C THR A 197 17.50 -24.54 -20.18
N ASP A 198 17.32 -25.66 -20.84
CA ASP A 198 17.65 -25.82 -22.28
C ASP A 198 16.71 -24.97 -23.13
N PHE A 199 15.43 -24.96 -22.78
CA PHE A 199 14.42 -24.07 -23.39
C PHE A 199 14.80 -22.59 -23.28
N ALA A 200 15.18 -22.13 -22.08
CA ALA A 200 15.58 -20.73 -21.87
C ALA A 200 16.81 -20.41 -22.75
N GLN A 201 17.78 -21.29 -22.82
CA GLN A 201 18.98 -21.13 -23.65
C GLN A 201 18.63 -21.06 -25.15
N MET A 202 17.77 -21.96 -25.63
CA MET A 202 17.33 -22.00 -27.03
C MET A 202 16.60 -20.70 -27.44
N TYR A 203 15.81 -20.10 -26.56
CA TYR A 203 15.10 -18.85 -26.83
C TYR A 203 15.89 -17.58 -26.46
N GLY A 204 17.15 -17.71 -26.05
CA GLY A 204 17.99 -16.58 -25.64
C GLY A 204 17.47 -15.85 -24.39
N LEU A 205 16.72 -16.55 -23.52
CA LEU A 205 16.15 -16.00 -22.31
C LEU A 205 17.05 -16.28 -21.10
N HIS A 206 17.07 -15.37 -20.15
CA HIS A 206 17.72 -15.66 -18.88
C HIS A 206 16.92 -16.76 -18.14
N PRO A 207 17.53 -17.86 -17.63
CA PRO A 207 16.81 -18.99 -17.03
C PRO A 207 15.82 -18.60 -15.93
N ARG A 208 16.18 -17.63 -15.08
CA ARG A 208 15.28 -17.11 -14.03
C ARG A 208 14.07 -16.36 -14.57
N GLU A 209 14.20 -15.69 -15.70
CA GLU A 209 13.08 -14.97 -16.34
C GLU A 209 12.13 -15.95 -17.01
N ALA A 210 12.66 -16.93 -17.73
CA ALA A 210 11.89 -18.01 -18.32
C ALA A 210 11.09 -18.77 -17.23
N ALA A 211 11.74 -19.23 -16.17
CA ALA A 211 11.08 -19.91 -15.06
C ALA A 211 9.96 -19.07 -14.43
N ARG A 212 10.18 -17.77 -14.23
CA ARG A 212 9.14 -16.86 -13.71
C ARG A 212 7.96 -16.69 -14.67
N ALA A 213 8.21 -16.57 -15.96
CA ALA A 213 7.17 -16.45 -16.98
C ALA A 213 6.31 -17.72 -17.06
N LEU A 214 6.95 -18.89 -17.09
CA LEU A 214 6.27 -20.19 -17.08
C LEU A 214 5.45 -20.41 -15.81
N ALA A 215 5.99 -20.05 -14.65
CA ALA A 215 5.27 -20.14 -13.37
C ALA A 215 4.02 -19.22 -13.36
N ARG A 216 4.13 -17.97 -13.85
CA ARG A 216 2.97 -17.06 -13.97
C ARG A 216 1.91 -17.62 -14.90
N ALA A 217 2.30 -18.12 -16.08
CA ALA A 217 1.35 -18.69 -17.03
C ALA A 217 0.62 -19.93 -16.47
N ARG A 218 1.34 -20.85 -15.80
CA ARG A 218 0.74 -22.00 -15.13
C ARG A 218 -0.26 -21.57 -14.05
N GLN A 219 0.11 -20.57 -13.24
CA GLN A 219 -0.78 -20.02 -12.22
C GLN A 219 -2.04 -19.37 -12.80
N GLN A 220 -1.92 -18.73 -13.96
CA GLN A 220 -3.08 -18.13 -14.65
C GLN A 220 -4.04 -19.19 -15.16
N ARG A 221 -3.54 -20.25 -15.81
CA ARG A 221 -4.39 -21.37 -16.26
C ARG A 221 -5.12 -22.08 -15.12
N SER A 222 -4.53 -22.18 -13.94
CA SER A 222 -5.18 -22.82 -12.80
C SER A 222 -6.30 -21.98 -12.15
N ARG A 223 -6.48 -20.72 -12.57
CA ARG A 223 -7.51 -19.81 -12.07
C ARG A 223 -8.73 -19.70 -13.00
N VAL A 224 -8.60 -20.19 -14.23
CA VAL A 224 -9.67 -20.29 -15.24
C VAL A 224 -10.37 -21.62 -15.11
#